data_92a690442cfbddd952a4edc44b8ff95f
#
_entry.id   92a690442cfbddd952a4edc44b8ff95f
#
_cell.length_a   1.000
_cell.length_b   1.000
_cell.length_c   1.000
_cell.angle_alpha   90.00
_cell.angle_beta   90.00
_cell.angle_gamma   90.00
#
_symmetry.space_group_name_H-M   'P 1'
#
loop_
_entity.id
_entity.type
_entity.pdbx_description
1 polymer ?
#
loop_
_entity_poly.entity_id
_entity_poly.type
_entity_poly.pdbx_seq_one_letter_code
_entity_poly.pdbx_strand_id
1 'polypeptide(L)'
;MTVLYAESAPITSARKNRNIYSAARELKGLTQEAAAERLDLSVESLGAYEQDRRRPPDSTVLRMAQIYDFPYLCYQHIQSGDLAGVLPQVGVRTLEH
;
A
#
# COMPACT_ATOMS: atom_id res chain seq x y z
N MET A 1 -12.97 -23.50 9.58
CA MET A 1 -12.85 -23.18 9.21
C MET A 1 -12.42 -22.82 9.23
N THR A 2 -12.35 -22.86 9.20
CA THR A 2 -11.89 -22.46 8.92
C THR A 2 -11.35 -22.00 8.92
N VAL A 3 -11.27 -22.26 8.94
CA VAL A 3 -10.76 -21.83 8.62
C VAL A 3 -10.14 -21.45 8.63
N LEU A 4 -10.05 -21.52 8.59
CA LEU A 4 -9.62 -21.10 8.32
C LEU A 4 -9.06 -20.68 8.14
N TYR A 5 -9.00 -20.66 8.03
CA TYR A 5 -8.61 -20.20 7.54
C TYR A 5 -7.84 -20.10 7.55
N ALA A 6 -7.49 -20.61 7.54
CA ALA A 6 -6.83 -20.62 7.50
C ALA A 6 -6.16 -20.34 7.27
N GLU A 7 -6.24 -20.58 6.84
CA GLU A 7 -5.65 -20.15 6.39
C GLU A 7 -4.95 -19.32 6.68
N SER A 8 -4.51 -19.39 7.23
CA SER A 8 -3.97 -18.33 7.76
C SER A 8 -2.54 -18.39 7.79
N ALA A 9 -1.95 -19.41 7.92
CA ALA A 9 -0.54 -19.51 7.93
C ALA A 9 0.09 -18.91 6.71
N PRO A 10 -0.34 -19.23 5.58
CA PRO A 10 0.25 -18.67 4.41
C PRO A 10 0.16 -17.18 4.45
N ILE A 11 -0.82 -16.70 5.07
CA ILE A 11 -0.97 -15.31 5.15
C ILE A 11 0.14 -14.72 5.92
N THR A 12 0.62 -15.36 6.91
CA THR A 12 1.68 -14.84 7.70
C THR A 12 2.92 -14.63 6.89
N SER A 13 3.23 -15.59 6.07
CA SER A 13 4.38 -15.49 5.25
C SER A 13 4.29 -14.34 4.31
N ALA A 14 3.18 -14.17 3.70
CA ALA A 14 2.98 -13.09 2.79
C ALA A 14 3.12 -11.77 3.49
N ARG A 15 2.70 -11.72 4.73
CA ARG A 15 2.73 -10.50 5.42
C ARG A 15 4.11 -9.98 5.68
N LYS A 16 5.10 -10.81 5.71
CA LYS A 16 6.44 -10.35 5.91
C LYS A 16 6.88 -9.40 4.86
N ASN A 17 6.40 -9.54 3.64
CA ASN A 17 6.79 -8.70 2.56
C ASN A 17 5.74 -7.67 2.20
N ARG A 18 4.79 -7.48 3.10
CA ARG A 18 3.69 -6.61 2.81
C ARG A 18 4.03 -5.18 3.17
N ASN A 19 3.80 -4.26 2.30
CA ASN A 19 3.96 -2.86 2.63
C ASN A 19 2.63 -2.16 2.41
N ILE A 20 2.61 -0.83 2.51
CA ILE A 20 1.35 -0.10 2.41
C ILE A 20 0.69 -0.29 1.06
N TYR A 21 1.49 -0.41 0.00
CA TYR A 21 0.94 -0.51 -1.35
C TYR A 21 0.32 -1.88 -1.58
N SER A 22 0.99 -2.93 -1.17
CA SER A 22 0.44 -4.27 -1.33
C SER A 22 -0.76 -4.47 -0.41
N ALA A 23 -0.72 -3.88 0.78
CA ALA A 23 -1.84 -4.00 1.70
C ALA A 23 -3.10 -3.35 1.11
N ALA A 24 -2.97 -2.18 0.52
CA ALA A 24 -4.12 -1.51 -0.08
C ALA A 24 -4.67 -2.32 -1.25
N ARG A 25 -3.78 -2.87 -2.07
CA ARG A 25 -4.20 -3.68 -3.20
C ARG A 25 -4.96 -4.92 -2.74
N GLU A 26 -4.45 -5.57 -1.71
CA GLU A 26 -5.07 -6.78 -1.21
C GLU A 26 -6.40 -6.51 -0.55
N LEU A 27 -6.54 -5.35 0.09
CA LEU A 27 -7.81 -4.98 0.67
C LEU A 27 -8.87 -4.84 -0.41
N LYS A 28 -8.47 -4.39 -1.58
CA LYS A 28 -9.40 -4.24 -2.68
C LYS A 28 -9.66 -5.60 -3.34
N GLY A 29 -8.83 -6.59 -3.06
CA GLY A 29 -9.02 -7.92 -3.63
C GLY A 29 -8.45 -8.08 -5.02
N LEU A 30 -7.46 -7.26 -5.38
CA LEU A 30 -6.88 -7.34 -6.71
C LEU A 30 -5.57 -8.11 -6.69
N THR A 31 -5.35 -8.88 -7.74
CA THR A 31 -4.04 -9.51 -7.93
C THR A 31 -3.07 -8.47 -8.43
N GLN A 32 -1.79 -8.76 -8.38
CA GLN A 32 -0.79 -7.85 -8.93
C GLN A 32 -1.02 -7.62 -10.40
N GLU A 33 -1.37 -8.65 -11.14
CA GLU A 33 -1.60 -8.52 -12.58
C GLU A 33 -2.77 -7.59 -12.87
N ALA A 34 -3.86 -7.77 -12.16
CA ALA A 34 -5.04 -6.95 -12.38
C ALA A 34 -4.77 -5.50 -11.99
N ALA A 35 -4.07 -5.30 -10.89
CA ALA A 35 -3.76 -3.96 -10.44
C ALA A 35 -2.83 -3.26 -11.40
N ALA A 36 -1.80 -3.96 -11.86
CA ALA A 36 -0.83 -3.38 -12.77
C ALA A 36 -1.52 -2.93 -14.04
N GLU A 37 -2.43 -3.74 -14.53
CA GLU A 37 -3.17 -3.38 -15.72
C GLU A 37 -3.97 -2.10 -15.51
N ARG A 38 -4.66 -2.00 -14.39
CA ARG A 38 -5.47 -0.83 -14.12
C ARG A 38 -4.63 0.42 -13.86
N LEU A 39 -3.41 0.21 -13.36
CA LEU A 39 -2.52 1.33 -13.09
C LEU A 39 -1.66 1.69 -14.30
N ASP A 40 -1.76 0.91 -15.35
CA ASP A 40 -0.97 1.10 -16.55
C ASP A 40 0.52 0.95 -16.22
N LEU A 41 0.84 -0.04 -15.42
CA LEU A 41 2.21 -0.36 -15.03
C LEU A 41 2.51 -1.79 -15.40
N SER A 42 3.80 -2.12 -15.47
CA SER A 42 4.17 -3.51 -15.63
C SER A 42 4.04 -4.17 -14.25
N VAL A 43 3.84 -5.47 -14.24
CA VAL A 43 3.78 -6.21 -12.99
C VAL A 43 5.11 -6.08 -12.25
N GLU A 44 6.19 -6.00 -13.03
CA GLU A 44 7.51 -5.86 -12.44
C GLU A 44 7.65 -4.54 -11.69
N SER A 45 7.16 -3.46 -12.26
CA SER A 45 7.20 -2.16 -11.61
C SER A 45 6.35 -2.17 -10.35
N LEU A 46 5.15 -2.73 -10.44
CA LEU A 46 4.29 -2.78 -9.29
C LEU A 46 4.95 -3.63 -8.20
N GLY A 47 5.54 -4.75 -8.59
CA GLY A 47 6.23 -5.59 -7.62
C GLY A 47 7.38 -4.87 -6.92
N ALA A 48 8.10 -4.05 -7.67
CA ALA A 48 9.20 -3.29 -7.09
C ALA A 48 8.70 -2.32 -6.03
N TYR A 49 7.56 -1.68 -6.28
CA TYR A 49 6.97 -0.78 -5.31
C TYR A 49 6.50 -1.55 -4.08
N GLU A 50 5.93 -2.71 -4.29
CA GLU A 50 5.38 -3.51 -3.18
C GLU A 50 6.45 -4.19 -2.35
N GLN A 51 7.66 -4.29 -2.90
CA GLN A 51 8.75 -4.91 -2.18
C GLN A 51 9.75 -3.89 -1.67
N ASP A 52 9.39 -2.63 -1.73
CA ASP A 52 10.22 -1.52 -1.26
C ASP A 52 11.55 -1.41 -2.00
N ARG A 53 11.61 -1.94 -3.23
CA ARG A 53 12.80 -1.79 -4.03
C ARG A 53 12.81 -0.45 -4.75
N ARG A 54 11.65 0.14 -4.96
CA ARG A 54 11.52 1.46 -5.55
C ARG A 54 10.35 2.16 -4.90
N ARG A 55 10.43 3.46 -4.81
CA ARG A 55 9.34 4.25 -4.25
C ARG A 55 8.48 4.74 -5.41
N PRO A 56 7.18 4.51 -5.38
CA PRO A 56 6.33 4.97 -6.48
C PRO A 56 6.22 6.49 -6.47
N PRO A 57 6.13 7.10 -7.65
CA PRO A 57 5.89 8.53 -7.72
C PRO A 57 4.54 8.89 -7.13
N ASP A 58 4.41 10.14 -6.70
CA ASP A 58 3.16 10.59 -6.09
C ASP A 58 1.98 10.39 -7.02
N SER A 59 2.15 10.61 -8.31
CA SER A 59 1.05 10.45 -9.26
C SER A 59 0.58 9.00 -9.32
N THR A 60 1.52 8.08 -9.20
CA THR A 60 1.18 6.66 -9.20
C THR A 60 0.42 6.32 -7.94
N VAL A 61 0.82 6.86 -6.81
CA VAL A 61 0.15 6.59 -5.55
C VAL A 61 -1.26 7.15 -5.57
N LEU A 62 -1.44 8.31 -6.18
CA LEU A 62 -2.76 8.88 -6.30
C LEU A 62 -3.66 7.95 -7.10
N ARG A 63 -3.14 7.39 -8.19
CA ARG A 63 -3.92 6.46 -8.98
C ARG A 63 -4.20 5.18 -8.20
N MET A 64 -3.23 4.70 -7.43
CA MET A 64 -3.45 3.54 -6.58
C MET A 64 -4.58 3.80 -5.60
N ALA A 65 -4.58 4.97 -4.97
CA ALA A 65 -5.60 5.31 -4.00
C ALA A 65 -6.98 5.31 -4.64
N GLN A 66 -7.08 5.77 -5.87
CA GLN A 66 -8.33 5.80 -6.60
C GLN A 66 -8.76 4.40 -7.01
N ILE A 67 -7.87 3.64 -7.58
CA ILE A 67 -8.19 2.31 -8.08
C ILE A 67 -8.45 1.33 -6.96
N TYR A 68 -7.70 1.44 -5.87
CA TYR A 68 -7.90 0.57 -4.73
C TYR A 68 -9.01 1.09 -3.81
N ASP A 69 -9.54 2.26 -4.10
CA ASP A 69 -10.59 2.87 -3.31
C ASP A 69 -10.12 3.03 -1.87
N PHE A 70 -8.92 3.55 -1.71
CA PHE A 70 -8.33 3.68 -0.40
C PHE A 70 -7.54 4.99 -0.34
N PRO A 71 -8.24 6.11 -0.18
CA PRO A 71 -7.57 7.43 -0.18
C PRO A 71 -6.54 7.60 0.93
N TYR A 72 -6.68 6.86 2.01
CA TYR A 72 -5.74 6.95 3.10
C TYR A 72 -4.33 6.54 2.65
N LEU A 73 -4.20 5.84 1.53
CA LEU A 73 -2.91 5.43 1.02
C LEU A 73 -2.01 6.63 0.73
N CYS A 74 -2.60 7.72 0.28
CA CYS A 74 -1.80 8.92 0.01
C CYS A 74 -1.15 9.43 1.29
N TYR A 75 -1.89 9.42 2.37
CA TYR A 75 -1.36 9.86 3.65
C TYR A 75 -0.25 8.90 4.10
N GLN A 76 -0.48 7.61 3.96
CA GLN A 76 0.53 6.62 4.33
C GLN A 76 1.79 6.79 3.51
N HIS A 77 1.63 7.10 2.22
CA HIS A 77 2.78 7.30 1.34
C HIS A 77 3.63 8.48 1.81
N ILE A 78 2.99 9.57 2.18
CA ILE A 78 3.72 10.74 2.64
C ILE A 78 4.42 10.42 3.96
N GLN A 79 3.73 9.72 4.83
CA GLN A 79 4.29 9.37 6.12
C GLN A 79 5.51 8.46 5.99
N SER A 80 5.55 7.66 4.98
CA SER A 80 6.64 6.71 4.80
C SER A 80 7.80 7.27 3.99
N GLY A 81 7.71 8.51 3.55
CA GLY A 81 8.75 9.08 2.71
C GLY A 81 9.90 9.68 3.48
N ASP A 82 10.87 10.16 2.75
CA ASP A 82 12.03 10.76 3.34
C ASP A 82 11.70 11.99 4.16
N LEU A 83 10.61 12.64 3.85
CA LEU A 83 10.22 13.83 4.56
C LEU A 83 9.34 13.55 5.77
N ALA A 84 9.08 12.31 6.05
CA ALA A 84 8.18 11.97 7.13
C ALA A 84 8.64 12.56 8.47
N GLY A 85 9.93 12.62 8.66
CA GLY A 85 10.46 13.14 9.90
C GLY A 85 10.28 14.62 10.07
N VAL A 86 10.09 15.33 8.97
CA VAL A 86 9.93 16.76 9.05
C VAL A 86 8.47 17.15 9.00
N LEU A 87 7.60 16.25 8.67
CA LEU A 87 6.20 16.59 8.63
C LEU A 87 5.66 16.62 10.03
N PRO A 88 4.80 17.53 10.32
CA PRO A 88 4.21 17.59 11.64
C PRO A 88 3.42 16.34 11.88
N GLN A 89 3.39 15.91 13.07
CA GLN A 89 2.59 14.75 13.40
C GLN A 89 1.22 15.24 13.75
N VAL A 90 0.71 15.97 12.84
CA VAL A 90 -0.52 16.58 13.01
C VAL A 90 -1.57 15.76 13.45
N GLY A 91 -1.64 14.66 12.91
CA GLY A 91 -2.71 13.85 13.25
C GLY A 91 -2.66 13.58 14.70
N VAL A 92 -1.54 13.80 15.22
CA VAL A 92 -1.39 13.52 16.55
C VAL A 92 -1.72 14.61 17.43
N ARG A 93 -1.20 15.73 17.17
CA ARG A 93 -1.40 16.67 18.08
C ARG A 93 -2.28 17.68 17.83
N THR A 94 -2.40 18.04 16.72
CA THR A 94 -3.15 19.13 16.45
C THR A 94 -4.45 18.98 16.96
N LEU A 95 -4.87 17.83 16.99
CA LEU A 95 -6.13 17.69 17.34
C LEU A 95 -6.40 17.97 18.69
N GLU A 96 -5.56 17.79 19.47
CA GLU A 96 -5.86 17.94 20.73
C GLU A 96 -5.78 19.18 21.24
N HIS A 97 -5.74 19.97 20.70
CA HIS A 97 -5.69 21.21 21.21
C HIS A 97 -6.42 22.01 20.72
#